data_74f77db977c409e26ff9759543cc16aa
#
_entry.id   74f77db977c409e26ff9759543cc16aa
#
_cell.length_a   1.000
_cell.length_b   1.000
_cell.length_c   1.000
_cell.angle_alpha   90.00
_cell.angle_beta   90.00
_cell.angle_gamma   90.00
#
_symmetry.space_group_name_H-M   'P 1'
#
loop_
_entity.id
_entity.type
_entity.pdbx_description
1 polymer ?
#
loop_
_entity_poly.entity_id
_entity_poly.type
_entity_poly.pdbx_seq_one_letter_code
_entity_poly.pdbx_strand_id
1 'polypeptide(L)'
;PARQFRRAFSYLMQVHENHYTKRAGVAGIRARAHYFYNSRVIIQGYLSRRKHMSLEFIKEQLSDFISSTEPEVMAIQGEWGIGKTYTWNTFLKDNKDKVAFNRYSYVSLFGINSLDSLKYSIFENAITKEYIGNKPDLETATTNASGLFESFSRKAAGLLKEAPVVKNFSTTLEAMSFLTVSKMIVVIDDLERRGKNLDVKDVLGLVSLLKEQKDCKVVLLLNNGTASMEDYSTYKEKVIDRDITYKPTPEECADIAYKGDFHVYNLLSKYSISLGIKNIRILKKIERFFVSLTPNIIGDVETISNEVAHSLTLYCWSHYGFSPEGDVPSLEYIRGVRNIYTYNDKEEGHEKVWLNTLLKYGYRKTNDLDEVLIDMVRYGYLDKSSFQRQISLRNEEITRDNKRGSLSEAWQFFHNSFDDNQNQVVDKLYQAVVDGMKYVTPSDLDNVVGLYRDFGENAKASELIEQFINYGNDALKEYVQSIYVNVHPVRDAELLSKIQAYSNIINIDGSIYDVLKKLSGQNGWSDRHEEILDAASVDDYYQLFKNVILDGGDSIIATALKFGNYSNGSDRMNRIGKKARDALIRIGDESAINKIRVRRFL
;
A
#
# COMPACT_ATOMS: atom_id res chain seq x y z
N PRO A 1 -28.40 -13.47 28.12
CA PRO A 1 -27.80 -14.10 26.93
C PRO A 1 -26.33 -14.47 27.16
N ALA A 2 -25.46 -13.57 27.66
CA ALA A 2 -24.02 -13.83 27.86
C ALA A 2 -23.71 -14.90 28.93
N ARG A 3 -24.53 -15.00 30.01
CA ARG A 3 -24.42 -16.05 31.02
C ARG A 3 -24.88 -17.42 30.53
N GLN A 4 -25.90 -17.46 29.70
CA GLN A 4 -26.41 -18.70 29.09
C GLN A 4 -25.42 -19.24 28.06
N PHE A 5 -24.81 -18.36 27.25
CA PHE A 5 -23.78 -18.74 26.28
C PHE A 5 -22.51 -19.26 26.95
N ARG A 6 -22.02 -18.62 28.02
CA ARG A 6 -20.88 -19.14 28.81
C ARG A 6 -21.17 -20.52 29.40
N ARG A 7 -22.38 -20.77 29.90
CA ARG A 7 -22.78 -22.09 30.40
C ARG A 7 -22.86 -23.14 29.29
N ALA A 8 -23.46 -22.80 28.14
CA ALA A 8 -23.52 -23.72 26.99
C ALA A 8 -22.13 -24.03 26.43
N PHE A 9 -21.23 -23.05 26.39
CA PHE A 9 -19.85 -23.21 25.93
C PHE A 9 -19.01 -24.05 26.94
N SER A 10 -19.12 -23.79 28.24
CA SER A 10 -18.48 -24.64 29.27
C SER A 10 -18.99 -26.08 29.22
N TYR A 11 -20.28 -26.28 28.98
CA TYR A 11 -20.86 -27.63 28.86
C TYR A 11 -20.36 -28.35 27.61
N LEU A 12 -20.31 -27.67 26.46
CA LEU A 12 -19.73 -28.20 25.21
C LEU A 12 -18.24 -28.55 25.35
N MET A 13 -17.46 -27.74 26.06
CA MET A 13 -16.05 -28.00 26.34
C MET A 13 -15.87 -29.20 27.27
N GLN A 14 -16.71 -29.34 28.29
CA GLN A 14 -16.67 -30.47 29.25
C GLN A 14 -17.09 -31.81 28.60
N VAL A 15 -18.07 -31.79 27.70
CA VAL A 15 -18.51 -32.96 26.95
C VAL A 15 -17.44 -33.42 25.94
N HIS A 16 -16.74 -32.48 25.33
CA HIS A 16 -15.65 -32.78 24.39
C HIS A 16 -14.35 -33.24 25.09
N GLU A 17 -14.02 -32.69 26.25
CA GLU A 17 -12.88 -33.19 27.05
C GLU A 17 -13.04 -34.66 27.46
N ASN A 18 -14.25 -35.07 27.83
CA ASN A 18 -14.53 -36.45 28.22
C ASN A 18 -14.54 -37.47 27.06
N HIS A 19 -14.73 -37.01 25.81
CA HIS A 19 -14.76 -37.90 24.65
C HIS A 19 -13.38 -38.14 23.99
N TYR A 20 -12.43 -37.24 24.15
CA TYR A 20 -11.14 -37.29 23.45
C TYR A 20 -9.92 -37.66 24.31
N THR A 21 -10.06 -37.84 25.63
CA THR A 21 -8.96 -38.21 26.53
C THR A 21 -8.54 -39.69 26.43
N LYS A 22 -9.25 -40.49 25.65
CA LYS A 22 -8.96 -41.95 25.56
C LYS A 22 -8.18 -42.41 24.31
N ARG A 23 -7.90 -41.53 23.33
CA ARG A 23 -7.11 -41.89 22.13
C ARG A 23 -6.34 -40.69 21.59
N ALA A 24 -5.16 -40.39 22.14
CA ALA A 24 -4.33 -39.31 21.64
C ALA A 24 -2.91 -39.77 21.26
N GLY A 25 -2.71 -40.00 19.96
CA GLY A 25 -1.41 -39.93 19.30
C GLY A 25 -1.20 -38.52 18.70
N VAL A 26 -0.04 -38.26 18.10
CA VAL A 26 0.41 -37.00 17.52
C VAL A 26 -0.65 -36.31 16.59
N ALA A 27 -1.54 -37.10 15.96
CA ALA A 27 -2.68 -36.59 15.20
C ALA A 27 -3.69 -35.79 16.04
N GLY A 28 -3.83 -36.09 17.32
CA GLY A 28 -4.74 -35.40 18.24
C GLY A 28 -4.27 -34.00 18.59
N ILE A 29 -2.95 -33.73 18.56
CA ILE A 29 -2.38 -32.39 18.87
C ILE A 29 -2.60 -31.43 17.68
N ARG A 30 -2.47 -31.91 16.44
CA ARG A 30 -2.76 -31.10 15.23
C ARG A 30 -4.26 -30.80 15.09
N ALA A 31 -5.12 -31.75 15.41
CA ALA A 31 -6.56 -31.56 15.41
C ALA A 31 -6.99 -30.54 16.52
N ARG A 32 -6.34 -30.56 17.70
CA ARG A 32 -6.54 -29.55 18.75
C ARG A 32 -6.09 -28.16 18.31
N ALA A 33 -4.91 -28.03 17.70
CA ALA A 33 -4.42 -26.74 17.22
C ALA A 33 -5.35 -26.16 16.14
N HIS A 34 -5.85 -26.97 15.22
CA HIS A 34 -6.80 -26.55 14.16
C HIS A 34 -8.18 -26.17 14.73
N TYR A 35 -8.65 -26.91 15.75
CA TYR A 35 -9.92 -26.60 16.42
C TYR A 35 -9.83 -25.33 17.27
N PHE A 36 -8.71 -25.11 18.00
CA PHE A 36 -8.46 -23.87 18.73
C PHE A 36 -8.29 -22.67 17.79
N TYR A 37 -7.66 -22.87 16.63
CA TYR A 37 -7.56 -21.84 15.60
C TYR A 37 -8.95 -21.49 15.04
N ASN A 38 -9.75 -22.47 14.64
CA ASN A 38 -11.10 -22.24 14.13
C ASN A 38 -12.05 -21.68 15.20
N SER A 39 -11.95 -22.13 16.47
CA SER A 39 -12.73 -21.58 17.57
C SER A 39 -12.34 -20.13 17.89
N ARG A 40 -11.04 -19.78 17.78
CA ARG A 40 -10.57 -18.41 17.92
C ARG A 40 -11.05 -17.52 16.76
N VAL A 41 -11.07 -18.02 15.54
CA VAL A 41 -11.61 -17.33 14.36
C VAL A 41 -13.12 -17.12 14.48
N ILE A 42 -13.87 -18.13 14.97
CA ILE A 42 -15.32 -18.02 15.20
C ILE A 42 -15.61 -17.04 16.35
N ILE A 43 -14.84 -17.07 17.44
CA ILE A 43 -14.98 -16.14 18.58
C ILE A 43 -14.54 -14.73 18.18
N GLN A 44 -13.46 -14.57 17.43
CA GLN A 44 -13.08 -13.28 16.86
C GLN A 44 -14.13 -12.77 15.86
N GLY A 45 -14.69 -13.63 15.02
CA GLY A 45 -15.81 -13.30 14.15
C GLY A 45 -17.07 -12.89 14.91
N TYR A 46 -17.36 -13.51 16.07
CA TYR A 46 -18.50 -13.15 16.92
C TYR A 46 -18.23 -11.87 17.75
N LEU A 47 -16.99 -11.65 18.18
CA LEU A 47 -16.58 -10.42 18.87
C LEU A 47 -16.43 -9.26 17.88
N SER A 48 -16.03 -9.51 16.63
CA SER A 48 -16.04 -8.51 15.57
C SER A 48 -17.47 -8.11 15.19
N ARG A 49 -18.42 -9.04 15.11
CA ARG A 49 -19.85 -8.72 14.92
C ARG A 49 -20.41 -7.82 16.02
N ARG A 50 -19.92 -7.89 17.26
CA ARG A 50 -20.30 -6.96 18.33
C ARG A 50 -19.66 -5.58 18.23
N LYS A 51 -18.54 -5.42 17.50
CA LYS A 51 -17.95 -4.11 17.19
C LYS A 51 -18.64 -3.38 16.03
N HIS A 52 -19.43 -4.07 15.21
CA HIS A 52 -20.19 -3.50 14.09
C HIS A 52 -21.52 -2.85 14.49
N MET A 53 -21.66 -2.37 15.72
CA MET A 53 -22.94 -1.86 16.20
C MET A 53 -23.22 -0.38 15.90
N SER A 54 -22.24 0.40 15.43
CA SER A 54 -22.45 1.84 15.26
C SER A 54 -23.34 2.17 14.08
N LEU A 55 -23.14 1.55 12.92
CA LEU A 55 -23.96 1.77 11.72
C LEU A 55 -25.36 1.12 11.83
N GLU A 56 -25.49 -0.03 12.51
CA GLU A 56 -26.78 -0.66 12.74
C GLU A 56 -27.70 0.22 13.60
N PHE A 57 -27.19 0.77 14.70
CA PHE A 57 -27.98 1.70 15.52
C PHE A 57 -28.36 2.97 14.77
N ILE A 58 -27.45 3.51 13.96
CA ILE A 58 -27.76 4.68 13.13
C ILE A 58 -28.85 4.34 12.13
N LYS A 59 -28.79 3.19 11.46
CA LYS A 59 -29.83 2.73 10.52
C LYS A 59 -31.17 2.52 11.20
N GLU A 60 -31.22 2.04 12.44
CA GLU A 60 -32.44 1.93 13.22
C GLU A 60 -33.06 3.32 13.46
N GLN A 61 -32.26 4.29 13.94
CA GLN A 61 -32.72 5.67 14.11
C GLN A 61 -33.20 6.32 12.80
N LEU A 62 -32.48 6.06 11.68
CA LEU A 62 -32.92 6.51 10.36
C LEU A 62 -34.25 5.85 9.93
N SER A 63 -34.43 4.56 10.23
CA SER A 63 -35.68 3.84 9.92
C SER A 63 -36.87 4.42 10.67
N ASP A 64 -36.71 4.69 11.96
CA ASP A 64 -37.76 5.32 12.77
C ASP A 64 -38.09 6.72 12.25
N PHE A 65 -37.08 7.48 11.89
CA PHE A 65 -37.24 8.84 11.36
C PHE A 65 -38.03 8.84 10.03
N ILE A 66 -37.66 8.00 9.05
CA ILE A 66 -38.32 8.04 7.73
C ILE A 66 -39.73 7.44 7.71
N SER A 67 -40.06 6.55 8.67
CA SER A 67 -41.35 5.86 8.73
C SER A 67 -42.44 6.65 9.41
N SER A 68 -42.12 7.71 10.15
CA SER A 68 -43.06 8.61 10.80
C SER A 68 -43.41 9.82 9.93
N THR A 69 -44.67 10.31 10.01
CA THR A 69 -45.12 11.54 9.36
C THR A 69 -45.01 12.78 10.25
N GLU A 70 -44.57 12.61 11.51
CA GLU A 70 -44.40 13.72 12.44
C GLU A 70 -43.26 14.63 11.97
N PRO A 71 -43.46 15.97 11.86
CA PRO A 71 -42.40 16.91 11.50
C PRO A 71 -41.28 16.90 12.52
N GLU A 72 -40.09 16.64 12.07
CA GLU A 72 -38.92 16.46 12.95
C GLU A 72 -37.62 16.88 12.24
N VAL A 73 -36.66 17.42 12.97
CA VAL A 73 -35.32 17.78 12.46
C VAL A 73 -34.28 16.84 13.04
N MET A 74 -33.57 16.15 12.17
CA MET A 74 -32.45 15.28 12.53
C MET A 74 -31.12 15.87 12.01
N ALA A 75 -30.14 16.02 12.89
CA ALA A 75 -28.76 16.33 12.50
C ALA A 75 -27.90 15.08 12.54
N ILE A 76 -27.11 14.84 11.50
CA ILE A 76 -26.11 13.76 11.42
C ILE A 76 -24.74 14.41 11.30
N GLN A 77 -23.99 14.39 12.40
CA GLN A 77 -22.69 15.02 12.52
C GLN A 77 -21.55 14.00 12.43
N GLY A 78 -20.45 14.35 11.80
CA GLY A 78 -19.26 13.51 11.75
C GLY A 78 -18.14 14.13 10.91
N GLU A 79 -16.97 13.52 10.92
CA GLU A 79 -15.80 13.99 10.20
C GLU A 79 -16.01 14.01 8.67
N TRP A 80 -15.17 14.76 7.97
CA TRP A 80 -15.22 14.83 6.52
C TRP A 80 -14.77 13.49 5.89
N GLY A 81 -15.52 13.06 4.88
CA GLY A 81 -15.15 11.88 4.07
C GLY A 81 -15.50 10.52 4.67
N ILE A 82 -16.08 10.44 5.88
CA ILE A 82 -16.47 9.19 6.55
C ILE A 82 -17.74 8.53 6.00
N GLY A 83 -18.41 9.15 5.00
CA GLY A 83 -19.51 8.53 4.28
C GLY A 83 -20.92 8.88 4.75
N LYS A 84 -21.16 9.99 5.47
CA LYS A 84 -22.50 10.42 5.91
C LYS A 84 -23.51 10.45 4.76
N THR A 85 -23.21 11.25 3.73
CA THR A 85 -24.05 11.40 2.53
C THR A 85 -24.28 10.07 1.81
N TYR A 86 -23.22 9.25 1.69
CA TYR A 86 -23.31 7.93 1.07
C TYR A 86 -24.24 7.01 1.86
N THR A 87 -24.07 6.95 3.17
CA THR A 87 -24.90 6.10 4.05
C THR A 87 -26.35 6.53 4.03
N TRP A 88 -26.63 7.83 4.10
CA TRP A 88 -27.98 8.37 3.97
C TRP A 88 -28.63 7.97 2.64
N ASN A 89 -27.96 8.23 1.53
CA ASN A 89 -28.51 7.96 0.19
C ASN A 89 -28.73 6.46 -0.05
N THR A 90 -27.78 5.62 0.37
CA THR A 90 -27.90 4.16 0.25
C THR A 90 -29.04 3.63 1.14
N PHE A 91 -29.07 4.09 2.40
CA PHE A 91 -30.11 3.69 3.33
C PHE A 91 -31.51 4.08 2.82
N LEU A 92 -31.66 5.30 2.33
CA LEU A 92 -32.96 5.79 1.82
C LEU A 92 -33.38 5.03 0.56
N LYS A 93 -32.46 4.73 -0.35
CA LYS A 93 -32.72 3.91 -1.54
C LYS A 93 -33.20 2.50 -1.16
N ASP A 94 -32.54 1.86 -0.20
CA ASP A 94 -32.83 0.49 0.21
C ASP A 94 -34.15 0.39 1.03
N ASN A 95 -34.62 1.51 1.61
CA ASN A 95 -35.82 1.58 2.44
C ASN A 95 -36.89 2.54 1.88
N LYS A 96 -36.88 2.83 0.59
CA LYS A 96 -37.81 3.79 -0.04
C LYS A 96 -39.30 3.47 0.23
N ASP A 97 -39.64 2.19 0.32
CA ASP A 97 -41.02 1.73 0.57
C ASP A 97 -41.49 2.07 2.00
N LYS A 98 -40.57 2.24 2.95
CA LYS A 98 -40.85 2.64 4.33
C LYS A 98 -40.97 4.14 4.52
N VAL A 99 -40.61 4.94 3.51
CA VAL A 99 -40.68 6.40 3.58
C VAL A 99 -42.13 6.84 3.64
N ALA A 100 -42.49 7.49 4.75
CA ALA A 100 -43.89 7.93 5.00
C ALA A 100 -44.33 9.08 4.09
N PHE A 101 -43.43 9.98 3.73
CA PHE A 101 -43.70 11.09 2.82
C PHE A 101 -43.53 10.70 1.34
N ASN A 102 -44.42 11.21 0.50
CA ASN A 102 -44.34 10.96 -0.95
C ASN A 102 -43.33 11.80 -1.70
N ARG A 103 -42.73 12.81 -1.05
CA ARG A 103 -41.80 13.74 -1.68
C ARG A 103 -40.48 13.82 -0.88
N TYR A 104 -39.42 13.99 -1.61
CA TYR A 104 -38.03 14.07 -1.09
C TYR A 104 -37.25 15.15 -1.84
N SER A 105 -36.44 15.94 -1.14
CA SER A 105 -35.51 16.88 -1.74
C SER A 105 -34.17 16.80 -1.06
N TYR A 106 -33.08 16.77 -1.86
CA TYR A 106 -31.70 16.82 -1.39
C TYR A 106 -31.02 18.05 -1.96
N VAL A 107 -30.46 18.89 -1.09
CA VAL A 107 -29.77 20.12 -1.45
C VAL A 107 -28.39 20.17 -0.78
N SER A 108 -27.33 20.30 -1.59
CA SER A 108 -26.02 20.71 -1.09
C SER A 108 -25.94 22.23 -1.06
N LEU A 109 -25.46 22.81 0.03
CA LEU A 109 -25.28 24.25 0.15
C LEU A 109 -24.03 24.77 -0.59
N PHE A 110 -23.28 23.88 -1.22
CA PHE A 110 -22.13 24.28 -2.00
C PHE A 110 -22.50 25.23 -3.14
N GLY A 111 -22.02 26.48 -3.06
CA GLY A 111 -22.30 27.52 -4.06
C GLY A 111 -23.62 28.28 -3.88
N ILE A 112 -24.46 27.93 -2.90
CA ILE A 112 -25.69 28.67 -2.59
C ILE A 112 -25.36 29.89 -1.74
N ASN A 113 -25.73 31.09 -2.25
CA ASN A 113 -25.33 32.37 -1.66
C ASN A 113 -26.48 33.15 -1.00
N SER A 114 -27.74 32.70 -1.13
CA SER A 114 -28.89 33.42 -0.55
C SER A 114 -29.96 32.44 -0.07
N LEU A 115 -30.78 32.91 0.86
CA LEU A 115 -31.90 32.12 1.40
C LEU A 115 -32.95 31.84 0.32
N ASP A 116 -33.17 32.75 -0.62
CA ASP A 116 -34.15 32.53 -1.70
C ASP A 116 -33.64 31.53 -2.72
N SER A 117 -32.33 31.53 -3.05
CA SER A 117 -31.72 30.44 -3.85
C SER A 117 -31.85 29.09 -3.17
N LEU A 118 -31.70 29.04 -1.83
CA LEU A 118 -31.89 27.80 -1.07
C LEU A 118 -33.34 27.30 -1.13
N LYS A 119 -34.31 28.18 -0.91
CA LYS A 119 -35.75 27.86 -1.02
C LYS A 119 -36.09 27.31 -2.42
N TYR A 120 -35.56 27.97 -3.46
CA TYR A 120 -35.75 27.55 -4.84
C TYR A 120 -35.11 26.18 -5.11
N SER A 121 -33.88 25.96 -4.63
CA SER A 121 -33.19 24.67 -4.79
C SER A 121 -33.92 23.51 -4.07
N ILE A 122 -34.56 23.76 -2.91
CA ILE A 122 -35.38 22.76 -2.23
C ILE A 122 -36.58 22.37 -3.11
N PHE A 123 -37.17 23.33 -3.77
CA PHE A 123 -38.30 23.09 -4.66
C PHE A 123 -37.85 22.38 -5.95
N GLU A 124 -36.79 22.86 -6.62
CA GLU A 124 -36.27 22.33 -7.88
C GLU A 124 -35.83 20.87 -7.76
N ASN A 125 -35.21 20.52 -6.64
CA ASN A 125 -34.72 19.16 -6.36
C ASN A 125 -35.78 18.24 -5.73
N ALA A 126 -37.04 18.67 -5.64
CA ALA A 126 -38.11 17.86 -5.08
C ALA A 126 -38.52 16.77 -6.06
N ILE A 127 -38.38 15.51 -5.65
CA ILE A 127 -38.79 14.31 -6.41
C ILE A 127 -39.80 13.50 -5.65
N THR A 128 -40.57 12.64 -6.32
CA THR A 128 -41.40 11.66 -5.66
C THR A 128 -40.59 10.49 -5.12
N LYS A 129 -41.08 9.78 -4.13
CA LYS A 129 -40.36 8.70 -3.43
C LYS A 129 -39.94 7.56 -4.38
N GLU A 130 -40.68 7.33 -5.46
CA GLU A 130 -40.36 6.31 -6.47
C GLU A 130 -39.01 6.53 -7.15
N TYR A 131 -38.62 7.79 -7.28
CA TYR A 131 -37.36 8.19 -7.94
C TYR A 131 -36.16 8.30 -6.97
N ILE A 132 -36.36 8.01 -5.68
CA ILE A 132 -35.28 8.00 -4.70
C ILE A 132 -34.21 6.99 -5.13
N GLY A 133 -32.96 7.47 -5.24
CA GLY A 133 -31.79 6.69 -5.65
C GLY A 133 -31.51 6.68 -7.15
N ASN A 134 -32.36 7.30 -7.97
CA ASN A 134 -32.07 7.58 -9.37
C ASN A 134 -31.36 8.94 -9.47
N LYS A 135 -30.48 9.09 -10.46
CA LYS A 135 -29.91 10.42 -10.74
C LYS A 135 -31.04 11.28 -11.30
N PRO A 136 -31.22 12.53 -10.81
CA PRO A 136 -32.13 13.47 -11.45
C PRO A 136 -31.69 13.65 -12.91
N ASP A 137 -32.57 13.36 -13.84
CA ASP A 137 -32.39 13.67 -15.24
C ASP A 137 -33.31 14.81 -15.67
N LEU A 138 -33.15 15.29 -16.91
CA LEU A 138 -33.97 16.37 -17.46
C LEU A 138 -35.49 16.03 -17.45
N GLU A 139 -35.85 14.77 -17.51
CA GLU A 139 -37.23 14.28 -17.47
C GLU A 139 -37.87 14.47 -16.09
N THR A 140 -37.10 14.24 -15.02
CA THR A 140 -37.52 14.47 -13.62
C THR A 140 -37.74 15.96 -13.34
N ALA A 141 -36.85 16.82 -13.86
CA ALA A 141 -37.00 18.27 -13.73
C ALA A 141 -38.21 18.81 -14.51
N THR A 142 -38.46 18.29 -15.72
CA THR A 142 -39.62 18.68 -16.54
C THR A 142 -40.94 18.16 -15.95
N THR A 143 -40.98 16.98 -15.35
CA THR A 143 -42.18 16.41 -14.71
C THR A 143 -42.57 17.19 -13.45
N ASN A 144 -41.57 17.65 -12.67
CA ASN A 144 -41.82 18.54 -11.54
C ASN A 144 -42.33 19.92 -11.97
N ALA A 145 -41.80 20.48 -13.05
CA ALA A 145 -42.24 21.75 -13.62
C ALA A 145 -43.62 21.65 -14.25
N SER A 146 -43.98 20.55 -14.96
CA SER A 146 -45.25 20.37 -15.59
C SER A 146 -46.39 20.12 -14.59
N GLY A 147 -46.14 19.31 -13.54
CA GLY A 147 -47.11 19.10 -12.45
C GLY A 147 -47.44 20.38 -11.68
N LEU A 148 -46.45 21.29 -11.57
CA LEU A 148 -46.64 22.63 -11.02
C LEU A 148 -47.42 23.56 -11.95
N PHE A 149 -47.09 23.53 -13.21
CA PHE A 149 -47.80 24.34 -14.21
C PHE A 149 -49.29 23.96 -14.27
N GLU A 150 -49.66 22.68 -14.16
CA GLU A 150 -51.07 22.26 -14.11
C GLU A 150 -51.77 22.65 -12.81
N SER A 151 -51.10 22.55 -11.65
CA SER A 151 -51.68 23.01 -10.38
C SER A 151 -51.79 24.54 -10.30
N PHE A 152 -50.83 25.23 -10.94
CA PHE A 152 -50.73 26.67 -11.03
C PHE A 152 -51.77 27.26 -11.99
N SER A 153 -51.95 26.64 -13.17
CA SER A 153 -52.95 27.08 -14.15
C SER A 153 -54.37 27.01 -13.60
N ARG A 154 -54.66 26.04 -12.75
CA ARG A 154 -56.00 25.91 -12.10
C ARG A 154 -56.23 26.92 -10.98
N LYS A 155 -55.20 27.35 -10.24
CA LYS A 155 -55.35 28.36 -9.15
C LYS A 155 -55.06 29.78 -9.60
N ALA A 156 -54.14 29.97 -10.57
CA ALA A 156 -53.77 31.29 -11.07
C ALA A 156 -54.72 31.86 -12.15
N ALA A 157 -55.52 31.02 -12.80
CA ALA A 157 -56.54 31.49 -13.73
C ALA A 157 -57.56 32.47 -13.11
N GLY A 158 -57.69 32.46 -11.77
CA GLY A 158 -58.49 33.40 -11.01
C GLY A 158 -57.78 34.70 -10.62
N LEU A 159 -56.45 34.71 -10.54
CA LEU A 159 -55.66 35.83 -10.00
C LEU A 159 -54.89 36.67 -11.07
N LEU A 160 -54.71 36.13 -12.29
CA LEU A 160 -53.96 36.76 -13.36
C LEU A 160 -54.74 37.76 -14.19
N LYS A 161 -56.01 38.02 -13.89
CA LYS A 161 -56.83 38.99 -14.66
C LYS A 161 -56.53 40.44 -14.33
N GLU A 162 -55.73 40.73 -13.29
CA GLU A 162 -55.51 42.12 -12.85
C GLU A 162 -54.04 42.48 -12.49
N ALA A 163 -53.04 41.69 -12.88
CA ALA A 163 -51.65 42.00 -12.54
C ALA A 163 -50.94 42.79 -13.66
N PRO A 164 -50.30 43.93 -13.37
CA PRO A 164 -49.46 44.64 -14.36
C PRO A 164 -48.24 43.82 -14.66
N VAL A 165 -47.75 43.93 -15.92
CA VAL A 165 -46.56 43.24 -16.47
C VAL A 165 -45.38 43.47 -15.54
N VAL A 166 -44.99 42.44 -14.77
CA VAL A 166 -43.91 42.54 -13.78
C VAL A 166 -42.58 42.23 -14.46
N LYS A 167 -41.70 43.25 -14.45
CA LYS A 167 -40.33 43.15 -14.95
C LYS A 167 -39.42 42.19 -14.14
N ASN A 168 -39.91 41.50 -13.09
CA ASN A 168 -39.17 40.59 -12.22
C ASN A 168 -39.82 39.23 -12.17
N PHE A 169 -39.96 38.57 -13.32
CA PHE A 169 -40.60 37.23 -13.43
C PHE A 169 -39.89 36.16 -12.60
N SER A 170 -38.56 36.24 -12.42
CA SER A 170 -37.76 35.28 -11.68
C SER A 170 -38.04 35.29 -10.16
N THR A 171 -38.05 36.44 -9.54
CA THR A 171 -38.27 36.58 -8.08
C THR A 171 -39.68 36.17 -7.65
N THR A 172 -40.68 36.43 -8.50
CA THR A 172 -42.06 36.01 -8.23
C THR A 172 -42.26 34.53 -8.36
N LEU A 173 -41.63 33.90 -9.35
CA LEU A 173 -41.66 32.44 -9.55
C LEU A 173 -40.97 31.70 -8.41
N GLU A 174 -39.83 32.19 -7.95
CA GLU A 174 -39.05 31.64 -6.83
C GLU A 174 -39.86 31.70 -5.53
N ALA A 175 -40.51 32.82 -5.21
CA ALA A 175 -41.36 32.96 -4.03
C ALA A 175 -42.60 32.07 -4.07
N MET A 176 -43.22 31.91 -5.23
CA MET A 176 -44.40 31.09 -5.40
C MET A 176 -44.10 29.57 -5.41
N SER A 177 -42.93 29.17 -5.93
CA SER A 177 -42.52 27.78 -5.94
C SER A 177 -42.32 27.21 -4.54
N PHE A 178 -41.79 27.99 -3.60
CA PHE A 178 -41.64 27.59 -2.21
C PHE A 178 -42.99 27.38 -1.46
N LEU A 179 -44.07 27.99 -1.92
CA LEU A 179 -45.39 27.73 -1.34
C LEU A 179 -45.84 26.28 -1.49
N THR A 180 -45.33 25.55 -2.49
CA THR A 180 -45.67 24.15 -2.73
C THR A 180 -44.80 23.17 -1.93
N VAL A 181 -43.76 23.66 -1.27
CA VAL A 181 -42.90 22.86 -0.38
C VAL A 181 -43.65 22.62 0.92
N SER A 182 -44.11 21.40 1.10
CA SER A 182 -44.78 20.92 2.32
C SER A 182 -44.86 19.39 2.34
N LYS A 183 -44.93 18.79 3.53
CA LYS A 183 -45.12 17.35 3.75
C LYS A 183 -44.14 16.50 2.94
N MET A 184 -42.83 16.76 3.15
CA MET A 184 -41.76 16.07 2.45
C MET A 184 -40.52 15.95 3.35
N ILE A 185 -39.58 15.07 2.95
CA ILE A 185 -38.27 15.00 3.57
C ILE A 185 -37.33 15.96 2.80
N VAL A 186 -36.71 16.90 3.52
CA VAL A 186 -35.71 17.83 2.98
C VAL A 186 -34.36 17.51 3.61
N VAL A 187 -33.35 17.25 2.78
CA VAL A 187 -31.96 17.02 3.22
C VAL A 187 -31.12 18.21 2.81
N ILE A 188 -30.43 18.78 3.78
CA ILE A 188 -29.49 19.89 3.60
C ILE A 188 -28.09 19.39 3.96
N ASP A 189 -27.17 19.43 3.01
CA ASP A 189 -25.78 18.96 3.16
C ASP A 189 -24.79 20.11 2.92
N ASP A 190 -23.53 19.91 3.33
CA ASP A 190 -22.42 20.84 3.11
C ASP A 190 -22.63 22.27 3.71
N LEU A 191 -23.17 22.37 4.92
CA LEU A 191 -23.42 23.64 5.60
C LEU A 191 -22.18 24.54 5.68
N GLU A 192 -21.00 23.94 5.84
CA GLU A 192 -19.73 24.63 5.91
C GLU A 192 -19.24 25.16 4.55
N ARG A 193 -19.84 24.70 3.44
CA ARG A 193 -19.47 25.10 2.07
C ARG A 193 -20.45 26.09 1.44
N ARG A 194 -21.40 26.60 2.25
CA ARG A 194 -22.34 27.62 1.81
C ARG A 194 -21.62 28.90 1.35
N GLY A 195 -22.28 29.65 0.51
CA GLY A 195 -21.78 30.96 0.08
C GLY A 195 -21.71 31.99 1.23
N LYS A 196 -20.84 32.96 1.08
CA LYS A 196 -20.52 33.98 2.13
C LYS A 196 -21.73 34.80 2.59
N ASN A 197 -22.74 34.97 1.74
CA ASN A 197 -23.91 35.80 2.02
C ASN A 197 -25.09 35.01 2.60
N LEU A 198 -24.93 33.72 2.87
CA LEU A 198 -25.94 32.88 3.50
C LEU A 198 -25.47 32.54 4.91
N ASP A 199 -26.07 33.13 5.93
CA ASP A 199 -25.72 32.87 7.32
C ASP A 199 -26.28 31.53 7.82
N VAL A 200 -25.58 30.88 8.77
CA VAL A 200 -26.06 29.66 9.43
C VAL A 200 -27.41 29.89 10.11
N LYS A 201 -27.60 31.08 10.70
CA LYS A 201 -28.85 31.48 11.34
C LYS A 201 -30.02 31.46 10.38
N ASP A 202 -29.83 31.93 9.15
CA ASP A 202 -30.86 31.96 8.12
C ASP A 202 -31.23 30.55 7.67
N VAL A 203 -30.23 29.67 7.53
CA VAL A 203 -30.48 28.25 7.21
C VAL A 203 -31.27 27.58 8.33
N LEU A 204 -30.84 27.76 9.61
CA LEU A 204 -31.56 27.19 10.75
C LEU A 204 -32.98 27.77 10.93
N GLY A 205 -33.17 29.06 10.64
CA GLY A 205 -34.48 29.69 10.59
C GLY A 205 -35.37 29.06 9.51
N LEU A 206 -34.82 28.76 8.33
CA LEU A 206 -35.55 28.06 7.27
C LEU A 206 -35.90 26.61 7.70
N VAL A 207 -34.98 25.92 8.38
CA VAL A 207 -35.22 24.56 8.92
C VAL A 207 -36.41 24.56 9.91
N SER A 208 -36.44 25.55 10.83
CA SER A 208 -37.58 25.72 11.75
C SER A 208 -38.92 25.97 10.99
N LEU A 209 -38.88 26.83 9.99
CA LEU A 209 -40.03 27.14 9.14
C LEU A 209 -40.53 25.88 8.38
N LEU A 210 -39.62 25.10 7.81
CA LEU A 210 -39.95 23.83 7.13
C LEU A 210 -40.62 22.84 8.07
N LYS A 211 -40.13 22.71 9.30
CA LYS A 211 -40.73 21.84 10.32
C LYS A 211 -42.08 22.36 10.76
N GLU A 212 -42.14 23.60 11.27
CA GLU A 212 -43.30 24.13 12.02
C GLU A 212 -44.44 24.59 11.12
N GLN A 213 -44.17 25.12 9.94
CA GLN A 213 -45.17 25.70 9.05
C GLN A 213 -45.41 24.90 7.77
N LYS A 214 -44.51 24.00 7.41
CA LYS A 214 -44.59 23.22 6.18
C LYS A 214 -44.76 21.72 6.42
N ASP A 215 -44.84 21.29 7.66
CA ASP A 215 -45.00 19.88 8.06
C ASP A 215 -43.91 18.98 7.43
N CYS A 216 -42.70 19.49 7.28
CA CYS A 216 -41.57 18.76 6.67
C CYS A 216 -40.71 18.05 7.72
N LYS A 217 -40.14 16.93 7.33
CA LYS A 217 -38.97 16.39 8.02
C LYS A 217 -37.70 16.95 7.41
N VAL A 218 -36.75 17.36 8.26
CA VAL A 218 -35.49 17.93 7.79
C VAL A 218 -34.30 17.11 8.30
N VAL A 219 -33.37 16.81 7.42
CA VAL A 219 -32.08 16.17 7.77
C VAL A 219 -30.95 17.14 7.45
N LEU A 220 -30.11 17.40 8.45
CA LEU A 220 -28.87 18.16 8.28
C LEU A 220 -27.68 17.21 8.30
N LEU A 221 -26.89 17.18 7.23
CA LEU A 221 -25.63 16.44 7.19
C LEU A 221 -24.48 17.44 7.44
N LEU A 222 -23.80 17.28 8.59
CA LEU A 222 -22.86 18.28 9.11
C LEU A 222 -21.46 17.72 9.26
N ASN A 223 -20.46 18.52 8.94
CA ASN A 223 -19.05 18.19 9.17
C ASN A 223 -18.55 18.83 10.48
N ASN A 224 -17.96 18.01 11.36
CA ASN A 224 -17.37 18.45 12.62
C ASN A 224 -16.09 19.24 12.37
N GLY A 225 -15.79 20.21 13.27
CA GLY A 225 -14.50 20.88 13.28
C GLY A 225 -14.40 22.10 12.34
N THR A 226 -15.52 22.61 11.83
CA THR A 226 -15.55 23.83 11.00
C THR A 226 -15.98 25.05 11.82
N ALA A 227 -15.49 26.25 11.47
CA ALA A 227 -15.84 27.53 12.13
C ALA A 227 -17.37 27.81 12.15
N SER A 228 -18.12 27.24 11.20
CA SER A 228 -19.59 27.35 11.16
C SER A 228 -20.30 26.61 12.29
N MET A 229 -19.59 25.77 13.06
CA MET A 229 -20.18 25.01 14.17
C MET A 229 -20.42 25.83 15.44
N GLU A 230 -19.80 27.00 15.61
CA GLU A 230 -20.06 27.87 16.76
C GLU A 230 -21.50 28.41 16.71
N ASP A 231 -21.90 28.98 15.58
CA ASP A 231 -23.29 29.44 15.37
C ASP A 231 -24.30 28.28 15.44
N TYR A 232 -23.95 27.13 14.83
CA TYR A 232 -24.78 25.93 14.92
C TYR A 232 -24.99 25.50 16.37
N SER A 233 -23.94 25.45 17.19
CA SER A 233 -24.03 25.01 18.59
C SER A 233 -24.91 25.94 19.43
N THR A 234 -24.98 27.21 19.09
CA THR A 234 -25.80 28.22 19.79
C THR A 234 -27.32 28.01 19.52
N TYR A 235 -27.67 27.57 18.32
CA TYR A 235 -29.08 27.45 17.92
C TYR A 235 -29.61 26.03 17.86
N LYS A 236 -28.75 25.00 17.95
CA LYS A 236 -29.12 23.59 17.76
C LYS A 236 -30.23 23.14 18.71
N GLU A 237 -30.16 23.54 19.98
CA GLU A 237 -31.13 23.11 21.01
C GLU A 237 -32.59 23.51 20.68
N LYS A 238 -32.76 24.62 19.94
CA LYS A 238 -34.10 25.13 19.57
C LYS A 238 -34.64 24.51 18.27
N VAL A 239 -33.76 24.00 17.41
CA VAL A 239 -34.10 23.59 16.04
C VAL A 239 -34.01 22.09 15.83
N ILE A 240 -33.06 21.43 16.51
CA ILE A 240 -32.73 20.02 16.27
C ILE A 240 -33.46 19.14 17.30
N ASP A 241 -34.26 18.19 16.84
CA ASP A 241 -34.95 17.21 17.68
C ASP A 241 -34.10 15.98 17.96
N ARG A 242 -33.32 15.52 16.94
CA ARG A 242 -32.38 14.40 17.07
C ARG A 242 -30.98 14.79 16.57
N ASP A 243 -29.98 14.61 17.43
CA ASP A 243 -28.58 14.88 17.10
C ASP A 243 -27.78 13.56 17.13
N ILE A 244 -27.41 13.08 15.94
CA ILE A 244 -26.72 11.80 15.76
C ILE A 244 -25.26 12.04 15.43
N THR A 245 -24.35 11.47 16.23
CA THR A 245 -22.93 11.45 15.92
C THR A 245 -22.59 10.23 15.06
N TYR A 246 -22.22 10.46 13.79
CA TYR A 246 -21.83 9.44 12.84
C TYR A 246 -20.32 9.14 13.00
N LYS A 247 -20.01 7.99 13.60
CA LYS A 247 -18.61 7.54 13.87
C LYS A 247 -18.45 6.09 13.44
N PRO A 248 -18.37 5.80 12.14
CA PRO A 248 -18.12 4.44 11.67
C PRO A 248 -16.75 3.94 12.11
N THR A 249 -16.62 2.62 12.23
CA THR A 249 -15.33 1.97 12.45
C THR A 249 -14.53 1.91 11.14
N PRO A 250 -13.20 1.70 11.19
CA PRO A 250 -12.40 1.47 9.97
C PRO A 250 -12.91 0.29 9.14
N GLU A 251 -13.42 -0.78 9.79
CA GLU A 251 -14.02 -1.93 9.15
C GLU A 251 -15.27 -1.54 8.36
N GLU A 252 -16.20 -0.81 9.00
CA GLU A 252 -17.43 -0.31 8.35
C GLU A 252 -17.11 0.62 7.18
N CYS A 253 -16.06 1.45 7.29
CA CYS A 253 -15.61 2.30 6.19
C CYS A 253 -15.01 1.49 5.04
N ALA A 254 -14.24 0.43 5.34
CA ALA A 254 -13.71 -0.49 4.35
C ALA A 254 -14.84 -1.24 3.62
N ASP A 255 -15.85 -1.73 4.34
CA ASP A 255 -17.04 -2.38 3.77
C ASP A 255 -17.84 -1.45 2.83
N ILE A 256 -17.89 -0.17 3.17
CA ILE A 256 -18.52 0.84 2.30
C ILE A 256 -17.67 1.10 1.05
N ALA A 257 -16.36 1.19 1.23
CA ALA A 257 -15.43 1.58 0.16
C ALA A 257 -15.15 0.44 -0.83
N TYR A 258 -14.84 -0.75 -0.36
CA TYR A 258 -14.33 -1.87 -1.17
C TYR A 258 -15.46 -2.84 -1.56
N LYS A 259 -16.39 -2.38 -2.40
CA LYS A 259 -17.48 -3.21 -2.89
C LYS A 259 -17.12 -3.81 -4.25
N GLY A 260 -17.14 -5.12 -4.37
CA GLY A 260 -16.98 -5.80 -5.66
C GLY A 260 -16.12 -7.06 -5.57
N ASP A 261 -14.83 -6.95 -5.92
CA ASP A 261 -13.93 -8.09 -5.93
C ASP A 261 -13.52 -8.50 -4.50
N PHE A 262 -13.84 -9.75 -4.12
CA PHE A 262 -13.55 -10.29 -2.78
C PHE A 262 -12.05 -10.37 -2.49
N HIS A 263 -11.22 -10.62 -3.50
CA HIS A 263 -9.77 -10.67 -3.36
C HIS A 263 -9.20 -9.27 -3.06
N VAL A 264 -9.60 -8.26 -3.84
CA VAL A 264 -9.22 -6.86 -3.62
C VAL A 264 -9.68 -6.37 -2.26
N TYR A 265 -10.92 -6.71 -1.86
CA TYR A 265 -11.45 -6.39 -0.53
C TYR A 265 -10.55 -6.94 0.59
N ASN A 266 -10.22 -8.23 0.55
CA ASN A 266 -9.44 -8.87 1.61
C ASN A 266 -8.03 -8.27 1.75
N LEU A 267 -7.38 -7.95 0.63
CA LEU A 267 -6.07 -7.34 0.64
C LEU A 267 -6.11 -5.91 1.19
N LEU A 268 -6.95 -5.06 0.63
CA LEU A 268 -6.94 -3.64 0.96
C LEU A 268 -7.58 -3.35 2.32
N SER A 269 -8.64 -4.08 2.72
CA SER A 269 -9.28 -3.89 4.03
C SER A 269 -8.34 -4.19 5.18
N LYS A 270 -7.55 -5.27 5.09
CA LYS A 270 -6.54 -5.63 6.09
C LYS A 270 -5.61 -4.46 6.41
N TYR A 271 -5.04 -3.84 5.39
CA TYR A 271 -4.08 -2.75 5.55
C TYR A 271 -4.74 -1.42 5.92
N SER A 272 -5.89 -1.12 5.35
CA SER A 272 -6.65 0.09 5.66
C SER A 272 -7.15 0.10 7.10
N ILE A 273 -7.62 -1.03 7.61
CA ILE A 273 -8.05 -1.20 8.99
C ILE A 273 -6.88 -1.07 9.95
N SER A 274 -5.72 -1.63 9.62
CA SER A 274 -4.52 -1.54 10.48
C SER A 274 -4.00 -0.10 10.64
N LEU A 275 -4.19 0.76 9.63
CA LEU A 275 -3.92 2.20 9.69
C LEU A 275 -5.08 3.02 10.26
N GLY A 276 -6.22 2.40 10.57
CA GLY A 276 -7.39 3.09 11.10
C GLY A 276 -8.04 4.07 10.10
N ILE A 277 -7.92 3.84 8.78
CA ILE A 277 -8.41 4.75 7.75
C ILE A 277 -9.95 4.74 7.72
N LYS A 278 -10.56 5.88 8.01
CA LYS A 278 -12.02 6.07 7.99
C LYS A 278 -12.51 6.89 6.80
N ASN A 279 -11.60 7.60 6.12
CA ASN A 279 -11.98 8.43 4.99
C ASN A 279 -12.24 7.59 3.73
N ILE A 280 -13.52 7.45 3.36
CA ILE A 280 -13.96 6.63 2.23
C ILE A 280 -13.39 7.14 0.90
N ARG A 281 -13.13 8.44 0.77
CA ARG A 281 -12.52 9.01 -0.45
C ARG A 281 -11.07 8.53 -0.62
N ILE A 282 -10.33 8.43 0.49
CA ILE A 282 -8.96 7.87 0.50
C ILE A 282 -9.03 6.37 0.16
N LEU A 283 -9.92 5.61 0.81
CA LEU A 283 -10.10 4.19 0.53
C LEU A 283 -10.43 3.93 -0.95
N LYS A 284 -11.34 4.71 -1.54
CA LYS A 284 -11.65 4.62 -2.98
C LYS A 284 -10.49 4.98 -3.90
N LYS A 285 -9.59 5.87 -3.49
CA LYS A 285 -8.36 6.17 -4.24
C LYS A 285 -7.39 4.98 -4.17
N ILE A 286 -7.24 4.37 -2.99
CA ILE A 286 -6.42 3.17 -2.79
C ILE A 286 -6.91 2.05 -3.73
N GLU A 287 -8.21 1.77 -3.71
CA GLU A 287 -8.84 0.76 -4.59
C GLU A 287 -8.55 1.05 -6.07
N ARG A 288 -8.78 2.28 -6.52
CA ARG A 288 -8.55 2.68 -7.91
C ARG A 288 -7.11 2.49 -8.34
N PHE A 289 -6.15 2.94 -7.54
CA PHE A 289 -4.74 2.76 -7.83
C PHE A 289 -4.37 1.28 -7.86
N PHE A 290 -4.78 0.51 -6.85
CA PHE A 290 -4.47 -0.91 -6.78
C PHE A 290 -5.03 -1.69 -7.99
N VAL A 291 -6.29 -1.49 -8.33
CA VAL A 291 -6.93 -2.13 -9.50
C VAL A 291 -6.21 -1.76 -10.80
N SER A 292 -5.72 -0.52 -10.94
CA SER A 292 -4.96 -0.11 -12.12
C SER A 292 -3.58 -0.78 -12.23
N LEU A 293 -3.00 -1.23 -11.11
CA LEU A 293 -1.72 -1.95 -11.07
C LEU A 293 -1.87 -3.43 -11.35
N THR A 294 -2.99 -4.05 -10.98
CA THR A 294 -3.22 -5.51 -11.07
C THR A 294 -2.86 -6.12 -12.43
N PRO A 295 -3.21 -5.53 -13.60
CA PRO A 295 -2.84 -6.08 -14.90
C PRO A 295 -1.33 -6.13 -15.18
N ASN A 296 -0.53 -5.40 -14.41
CA ASN A 296 0.93 -5.30 -14.60
C ASN A 296 1.70 -6.15 -13.56
N ILE A 297 1.01 -6.81 -12.63
CA ILE A 297 1.60 -7.73 -11.65
C ILE A 297 1.68 -9.11 -12.30
N ILE A 298 2.89 -9.63 -12.46
CA ILE A 298 3.21 -10.92 -13.05
C ILE A 298 4.06 -11.75 -12.10
N GLY A 299 4.15 -13.07 -12.33
CA GLY A 299 4.96 -13.98 -11.54
C GLY A 299 4.23 -14.46 -10.28
N ASP A 300 4.82 -14.32 -9.10
CA ASP A 300 4.15 -14.61 -7.81
C ASP A 300 3.14 -13.51 -7.48
N VAL A 301 1.97 -13.60 -8.12
CA VAL A 301 0.90 -12.59 -8.04
C VAL A 301 0.41 -12.40 -6.61
N GLU A 302 0.33 -13.45 -5.81
CA GLU A 302 -0.17 -13.37 -4.43
C GLU A 302 0.78 -12.58 -3.54
N THR A 303 2.05 -12.94 -3.51
CA THR A 303 3.07 -12.26 -2.70
C THR A 303 3.24 -10.81 -3.11
N ILE A 304 3.37 -10.54 -4.42
CA ILE A 304 3.58 -9.19 -4.96
C ILE A 304 2.35 -8.32 -4.74
N SER A 305 1.13 -8.84 -4.99
CA SER A 305 -0.10 -8.08 -4.74
C SER A 305 -0.24 -7.70 -3.27
N ASN A 306 0.16 -8.57 -2.36
CA ASN A 306 0.14 -8.29 -0.93
C ASN A 306 1.15 -7.19 -0.54
N GLU A 307 2.37 -7.22 -1.09
CA GLU A 307 3.39 -6.18 -0.89
C GLU A 307 2.93 -4.84 -1.47
N VAL A 308 2.44 -4.83 -2.71
CA VAL A 308 1.92 -3.63 -3.37
C VAL A 308 0.73 -3.05 -2.60
N ALA A 309 -0.21 -3.88 -2.15
CA ALA A 309 -1.36 -3.42 -1.36
C ALA A 309 -0.92 -2.79 -0.03
N HIS A 310 0.06 -3.39 0.65
CA HIS A 310 0.64 -2.86 1.88
C HIS A 310 1.26 -1.47 1.64
N SER A 311 2.19 -1.35 0.73
CA SER A 311 2.90 -0.10 0.44
C SER A 311 1.96 0.99 -0.09
N LEU A 312 1.13 0.67 -1.08
CA LEU A 312 0.20 1.61 -1.72
C LEU A 312 -0.83 2.17 -0.72
N THR A 313 -1.34 1.34 0.19
CA THR A 313 -2.29 1.79 1.22
C THR A 313 -1.64 2.84 2.12
N LEU A 314 -0.40 2.61 2.55
CA LEU A 314 0.37 3.55 3.35
C LEU A 314 0.61 4.88 2.62
N TYR A 315 1.03 4.82 1.34
CA TYR A 315 1.37 6.03 0.57
C TYR A 315 0.14 6.86 0.24
N CYS A 316 -0.98 6.22 -0.13
CA CYS A 316 -2.23 6.94 -0.34
C CYS A 316 -2.75 7.57 0.96
N TRP A 317 -2.69 6.85 2.08
CA TRP A 317 -3.08 7.41 3.37
C TRP A 317 -2.21 8.59 3.76
N SER A 318 -0.90 8.46 3.61
CA SER A 318 0.06 9.54 3.85
C SER A 318 -0.22 10.75 2.95
N HIS A 319 -0.31 10.55 1.63
CA HIS A 319 -0.45 11.67 0.68
C HIS A 319 -1.78 12.42 0.81
N TYR A 320 -2.89 11.69 0.98
CA TYR A 320 -4.24 12.29 0.99
C TYR A 320 -4.79 12.57 2.39
N GLY A 321 -4.20 11.98 3.42
CA GLY A 321 -4.60 12.14 4.81
C GLY A 321 -3.65 12.99 5.65
N PHE A 322 -2.53 13.41 5.08
CA PHE A 322 -1.53 14.22 5.77
C PHE A 322 -2.08 15.58 6.20
N SER A 323 -1.75 15.97 7.42
CA SER A 323 -1.89 17.32 7.94
C SER A 323 -0.63 17.66 8.73
N PRO A 324 -0.08 18.90 8.64
CA PRO A 324 1.14 19.27 9.35
C PRO A 324 1.09 19.04 10.87
N GLU A 325 -0.09 19.19 11.48
CA GLU A 325 -0.33 19.01 12.91
C GLU A 325 -0.88 17.61 13.25
N GLY A 326 -0.98 16.71 12.26
CA GLY A 326 -1.62 15.39 12.42
C GLY A 326 -0.65 14.25 12.69
N ASP A 327 -1.23 13.12 13.10
CA ASP A 327 -0.48 11.89 13.38
C ASP A 327 -0.13 11.07 12.13
N VAL A 328 -0.59 11.50 10.95
CA VAL A 328 -0.33 10.83 9.66
C VAL A 328 1.06 11.23 9.17
N PRO A 329 1.99 10.26 8.96
CA PRO A 329 3.33 10.59 8.47
C PRO A 329 3.28 11.23 7.09
N SER A 330 4.16 12.20 6.85
CA SER A 330 4.29 12.78 5.51
C SER A 330 4.89 11.77 4.53
N LEU A 331 4.54 11.91 3.24
CA LEU A 331 5.08 11.04 2.19
C LEU A 331 6.61 11.19 2.07
N GLU A 332 7.15 12.39 2.32
CA GLU A 332 8.60 12.63 2.33
C GLU A 332 9.29 11.92 3.49
N TYR A 333 8.69 11.93 4.67
CA TYR A 333 9.22 11.17 5.81
C TYR A 333 9.30 9.68 5.49
N ILE A 334 8.23 9.09 4.96
CA ILE A 334 8.20 7.68 4.57
C ILE A 334 9.27 7.38 3.51
N ARG A 335 9.37 8.22 2.48
CA ARG A 335 10.39 8.11 1.42
C ARG A 335 11.82 8.10 1.96
N GLY A 336 12.08 8.83 3.04
CA GLY A 336 13.37 8.91 3.71
C GLY A 336 13.75 7.65 4.51
N VAL A 337 12.82 6.75 4.81
CA VAL A 337 13.06 5.57 5.65
C VAL A 337 13.91 4.54 4.91
N ARG A 338 15.22 4.51 5.19
CA ARG A 338 16.16 3.52 4.63
C ARG A 338 16.20 2.23 5.45
N ASN A 339 16.11 2.35 6.76
CA ASN A 339 15.97 1.22 7.69
C ASN A 339 15.34 1.74 8.99
N ILE A 340 14.12 1.32 9.29
CA ILE A 340 13.37 1.81 10.44
C ILE A 340 14.05 1.50 11.79
N TYR A 341 14.87 0.47 11.86
CA TYR A 341 15.59 0.08 13.09
C TYR A 341 16.83 0.94 13.38
N THR A 342 17.27 1.77 12.44
CA THR A 342 18.38 2.72 12.66
C THR A 342 17.91 4.06 13.22
N TYR A 343 16.59 4.29 13.27
CA TYR A 343 16.00 5.44 13.93
C TYR A 343 16.08 5.22 15.44
N ASN A 344 16.85 6.07 16.10
CA ASN A 344 17.10 6.00 17.54
C ASN A 344 15.98 6.72 18.33
N ASP A 345 15.92 6.48 19.66
CA ASP A 345 15.04 7.15 20.63
C ASP A 345 15.18 8.70 20.70
N LYS A 346 15.91 9.29 19.77
CA LYS A 346 16.17 10.73 19.67
C LYS A 346 15.10 11.51 18.91
N GLU A 347 14.16 10.82 18.24
CA GLU A 347 13.05 11.50 17.57
C GLU A 347 12.06 12.04 18.61
N GLU A 348 11.71 13.32 18.47
CA GLU A 348 10.79 14.02 19.36
C GLU A 348 9.55 14.49 18.58
N GLY A 349 8.45 14.76 19.30
CA GLY A 349 7.24 15.32 18.69
C GLY A 349 6.52 14.36 17.72
N HIS A 350 6.08 14.89 16.57
CA HIS A 350 5.30 14.15 15.58
C HIS A 350 6.07 13.01 14.91
N GLU A 351 7.37 13.14 14.70
CA GLU A 351 8.20 12.11 14.06
C GLU A 351 8.23 10.82 14.88
N LYS A 352 8.21 10.92 16.21
CA LYS A 352 8.11 9.76 17.11
C LYS A 352 6.76 9.03 16.94
N VAL A 353 5.68 9.77 16.77
CA VAL A 353 4.35 9.20 16.51
C VAL A 353 4.34 8.50 15.15
N TRP A 354 4.92 9.13 14.11
CA TRP A 354 5.03 8.58 12.77
C TRP A 354 5.86 7.30 12.74
N LEU A 355 7.02 7.29 13.41
CA LEU A 355 7.87 6.10 13.55
C LEU A 355 7.11 4.94 14.20
N ASN A 356 6.43 5.19 15.31
CA ASN A 356 5.63 4.18 16.00
C ASN A 356 4.49 3.64 15.13
N THR A 357 3.89 4.49 14.32
CA THR A 357 2.83 4.11 13.37
C THR A 357 3.38 3.19 12.28
N LEU A 358 4.52 3.53 11.68
CA LEU A 358 5.20 2.71 10.69
C LEU A 358 5.64 1.35 11.26
N LEU A 359 6.20 1.34 12.47
CA LEU A 359 6.58 0.10 13.17
C LEU A 359 5.39 -0.83 13.41
N LYS A 360 4.26 -0.28 13.91
CA LYS A 360 3.02 -1.04 14.15
C LYS A 360 2.41 -1.56 12.85
N TYR A 361 2.52 -0.79 11.78
CA TYR A 361 2.07 -1.18 10.45
C TYR A 361 2.94 -2.26 9.81
N GLY A 362 4.16 -2.44 10.29
CA GLY A 362 5.13 -3.40 9.75
C GLY A 362 5.96 -2.85 8.58
N TYR A 363 5.94 -1.53 8.34
CA TYR A 363 6.78 -0.89 7.34
C TYR A 363 8.23 -0.82 7.84
N ARG A 364 9.20 -1.20 6.98
CA ARG A 364 10.59 -1.38 7.40
C ARG A 364 11.56 -0.46 6.70
N LYS A 365 11.40 -0.32 5.41
CA LYS A 365 12.27 0.49 4.54
C LYS A 365 11.54 0.81 3.24
N THR A 366 11.94 1.89 2.62
CA THR A 366 11.57 2.23 1.24
C THR A 366 12.54 1.55 0.27
N ASN A 367 12.03 0.78 -0.67
CA ASN A 367 12.78 0.13 -1.75
C ASN A 367 12.48 0.77 -3.11
N ASP A 368 13.09 0.27 -4.19
CA ASP A 368 12.93 0.85 -5.53
C ASP A 368 11.49 0.67 -6.09
N LEU A 369 10.79 -0.41 -5.75
CA LEU A 369 9.38 -0.59 -6.09
C LEU A 369 8.51 0.45 -5.36
N ASP A 370 8.82 0.70 -4.08
CA ASP A 370 8.14 1.71 -3.27
C ASP A 370 8.31 3.12 -3.87
N GLU A 371 9.50 3.47 -4.39
CA GLU A 371 9.73 4.76 -5.05
C GLU A 371 8.79 4.95 -6.26
N VAL A 372 8.58 3.91 -7.08
CA VAL A 372 7.65 3.95 -8.22
C VAL A 372 6.21 4.13 -7.75
N LEU A 373 5.81 3.46 -6.66
CA LEU A 373 4.47 3.59 -6.08
C LEU A 373 4.25 4.98 -5.44
N ILE A 374 5.26 5.53 -4.77
CA ILE A 374 5.24 6.89 -4.20
C ILE A 374 5.02 7.92 -5.31
N ASP A 375 5.80 7.82 -6.39
CA ASP A 375 5.67 8.73 -7.52
C ASP A 375 4.30 8.60 -8.21
N MET A 376 3.77 7.37 -8.36
CA MET A 376 2.41 7.15 -8.86
C MET A 376 1.35 7.86 -7.99
N VAL A 377 1.45 7.75 -6.67
CA VAL A 377 0.50 8.39 -5.75
C VAL A 377 0.63 9.91 -5.80
N ARG A 378 1.85 10.43 -5.87
CA ARG A 378 2.15 11.87 -5.93
C ARG A 378 1.67 12.53 -7.22
N TYR A 379 1.99 11.92 -8.36
CA TYR A 379 1.75 12.52 -9.68
C TYR A 379 0.44 12.05 -10.32
N GLY A 380 -0.19 10.99 -9.79
CA GLY A 380 -1.47 10.47 -10.26
C GLY A 380 -1.40 9.58 -11.51
N TYR A 381 -0.20 9.22 -11.98
CA TYR A 381 0.03 8.31 -13.11
C TYR A 381 1.17 7.32 -12.82
N LEU A 382 1.15 6.17 -13.49
CA LEU A 382 2.13 5.10 -13.36
C LEU A 382 3.16 5.16 -14.49
N ASP A 383 4.45 5.16 -14.15
CA ASP A 383 5.51 4.75 -15.08
C ASP A 383 5.48 3.21 -15.18
N LYS A 384 4.81 2.71 -16.23
CA LYS A 384 4.63 1.28 -16.46
C LYS A 384 5.95 0.55 -16.67
N SER A 385 6.91 1.18 -17.33
CA SER A 385 8.21 0.58 -17.65
C SER A 385 9.03 0.34 -16.39
N SER A 386 9.12 1.35 -15.53
CA SER A 386 9.78 1.26 -14.23
C SER A 386 9.08 0.26 -13.30
N PHE A 387 7.75 0.27 -13.26
CA PHE A 387 6.99 -0.68 -12.45
C PHE A 387 7.23 -2.13 -12.89
N GLN A 388 7.11 -2.45 -14.19
CA GLN A 388 7.34 -3.80 -14.71
C GLN A 388 8.77 -4.28 -14.45
N ARG A 389 9.76 -3.39 -14.58
CA ARG A 389 11.15 -3.70 -14.23
C ARG A 389 11.29 -4.10 -12.76
N GLN A 390 10.71 -3.33 -11.84
CA GLN A 390 10.78 -3.62 -10.41
C GLN A 390 10.03 -4.91 -10.04
N ILE A 391 8.86 -5.16 -10.66
CA ILE A 391 8.13 -6.43 -10.49
C ILE A 391 8.97 -7.61 -10.96
N SER A 392 9.66 -7.50 -12.10
CA SER A 392 10.53 -8.57 -12.60
C SER A 392 11.69 -8.86 -11.64
N LEU A 393 12.37 -7.82 -11.13
CA LEU A 393 13.43 -7.97 -10.13
C LEU A 393 12.91 -8.61 -8.84
N ARG A 394 11.74 -8.19 -8.38
CA ARG A 394 11.13 -8.75 -7.17
C ARG A 394 10.74 -10.22 -7.34
N ASN A 395 10.24 -10.62 -8.51
CA ASN A 395 9.97 -12.03 -8.83
C ASN A 395 11.24 -12.88 -8.81
N GLU A 396 12.34 -12.35 -9.33
CA GLU A 396 13.63 -13.04 -9.26
C GLU A 396 14.11 -13.22 -7.82
N GLU A 397 13.95 -12.21 -6.96
CA GLU A 397 14.27 -12.32 -5.53
C GLU A 397 13.40 -13.38 -4.84
N ILE A 398 12.08 -13.35 -5.03
CA ILE A 398 11.14 -14.32 -4.45
C ILE A 398 11.49 -15.73 -4.91
N THR A 399 11.77 -15.90 -6.21
CA THR A 399 12.15 -17.20 -6.78
C THR A 399 13.46 -17.71 -6.16
N ARG A 400 14.46 -16.85 -6.01
CA ARG A 400 15.74 -17.17 -5.37
C ARG A 400 15.53 -17.59 -3.92
N ASP A 401 14.74 -16.82 -3.16
CA ASP A 401 14.48 -17.08 -1.74
C ASP A 401 13.72 -18.41 -1.56
N ASN A 402 12.74 -18.70 -2.41
CA ASN A 402 12.00 -19.96 -2.42
C ASN A 402 12.93 -21.16 -2.74
N LYS A 403 13.83 -21.02 -3.73
CA LYS A 403 14.77 -22.10 -4.08
C LYS A 403 15.82 -22.32 -2.99
N ARG A 404 16.31 -21.26 -2.34
CA ARG A 404 17.16 -21.38 -1.15
C ARG A 404 16.40 -21.99 0.03
N GLY A 405 15.13 -21.64 0.20
CA GLY A 405 14.24 -22.25 1.19
C GLY A 405 14.13 -23.76 1.00
N SER A 406 13.96 -24.25 -0.22
CA SER A 406 13.91 -25.69 -0.54
C SER A 406 15.19 -26.44 -0.14
N LEU A 407 16.36 -25.83 -0.39
CA LEU A 407 17.64 -26.42 0.04
C LEU A 407 17.75 -26.42 1.58
N SER A 408 17.33 -25.35 2.24
CA SER A 408 17.29 -25.25 3.71
C SER A 408 16.34 -26.30 4.32
N GLU A 409 15.16 -26.53 3.72
CA GLU A 409 14.21 -27.56 4.15
C GLU A 409 14.80 -28.97 3.99
N ALA A 410 15.53 -29.23 2.90
CA ALA A 410 16.21 -30.50 2.70
C ALA A 410 17.30 -30.74 3.78
N TRP A 411 18.04 -29.69 4.16
CA TRP A 411 18.99 -29.76 5.27
C TRP A 411 18.28 -29.92 6.63
N GLN A 412 17.17 -29.27 6.89
CA GLN A 412 16.36 -29.49 8.10
C GLN A 412 15.85 -30.92 8.17
N PHE A 413 15.46 -31.54 7.05
CA PHE A 413 15.04 -32.92 7.01
C PHE A 413 16.19 -33.88 7.40
N PHE A 414 17.43 -33.54 7.04
CA PHE A 414 18.62 -34.28 7.49
C PHE A 414 18.87 -34.07 8.99
N HIS A 415 18.87 -32.82 9.47
CA HIS A 415 19.29 -32.48 10.84
C HIS A 415 18.24 -32.83 11.92
N ASN A 416 16.96 -32.92 11.57
CA ASN A 416 15.88 -33.06 12.54
C ASN A 416 15.37 -34.50 12.71
N SER A 417 16.09 -35.50 12.20
CA SER A 417 15.72 -36.94 12.33
C SER A 417 16.94 -37.80 12.65
N PHE A 418 16.70 -38.85 13.39
CA PHE A 418 17.64 -39.96 13.60
C PHE A 418 17.12 -41.26 12.94
N ASP A 419 16.15 -41.15 12.03
CA ASP A 419 15.61 -42.29 11.29
C ASP A 419 16.64 -42.76 10.24
N ASP A 420 16.58 -44.03 9.88
CA ASP A 420 17.38 -44.61 8.78
C ASP A 420 16.76 -44.21 7.42
N ASN A 421 16.96 -42.93 7.05
CA ASN A 421 16.33 -42.31 5.89
C ASN A 421 17.34 -41.74 4.86
N GLN A 422 18.57 -42.30 4.81
CA GLN A 422 19.66 -41.81 3.95
C GLN A 422 19.22 -41.57 2.51
N ASN A 423 18.54 -42.52 1.88
CA ASN A 423 18.10 -42.39 0.49
C ASN A 423 17.17 -41.19 0.29
N GLN A 424 16.25 -40.94 1.24
CA GLN A 424 15.32 -39.80 1.17
C GLN A 424 16.06 -38.47 1.34
N VAL A 425 17.08 -38.43 2.20
CA VAL A 425 17.94 -37.22 2.39
C VAL A 425 18.69 -36.93 1.09
N VAL A 426 19.33 -37.94 0.51
CA VAL A 426 20.07 -37.81 -0.76
C VAL A 426 19.15 -37.33 -1.87
N ASP A 427 17.97 -37.93 -2.04
CA ASP A 427 17.05 -37.55 -3.11
C ASP A 427 16.49 -36.11 -2.91
N LYS A 428 16.18 -35.71 -1.66
CA LYS A 428 15.69 -34.35 -1.37
C LYS A 428 16.75 -33.27 -1.62
N LEU A 429 18.00 -33.54 -1.18
CA LEU A 429 19.12 -32.61 -1.43
C LEU A 429 19.45 -32.52 -2.92
N TYR A 430 19.43 -33.69 -3.62
CA TYR A 430 19.64 -33.73 -5.07
C TYR A 430 18.61 -32.87 -5.79
N GLN A 431 17.34 -33.08 -5.51
CA GLN A 431 16.25 -32.35 -6.15
C GLN A 431 16.34 -30.86 -5.84
N ALA A 432 16.61 -30.47 -4.59
CA ALA A 432 16.74 -29.08 -4.20
C ALA A 432 17.90 -28.37 -4.91
N VAL A 433 19.05 -29.05 -5.11
CA VAL A 433 20.18 -28.52 -5.87
C VAL A 433 19.84 -28.38 -7.35
N VAL A 434 19.26 -29.43 -7.97
CA VAL A 434 18.90 -29.42 -9.40
C VAL A 434 17.86 -28.34 -9.69
N ASP A 435 16.77 -28.27 -8.91
CA ASP A 435 15.71 -27.28 -9.08
C ASP A 435 16.18 -25.84 -8.77
N GLY A 436 17.17 -25.72 -7.89
CA GLY A 436 17.77 -24.45 -7.47
C GLY A 436 19.07 -24.08 -8.18
N MET A 437 19.50 -24.81 -9.22
CA MET A 437 20.83 -24.75 -9.84
C MET A 437 21.27 -23.32 -10.18
N LYS A 438 20.36 -22.46 -10.63
CA LYS A 438 20.63 -21.05 -10.92
C LYS A 438 21.13 -20.26 -9.69
N TYR A 439 20.73 -20.67 -8.48
CA TYR A 439 20.93 -19.91 -7.24
C TYR A 439 21.84 -20.61 -6.22
N VAL A 440 22.23 -21.85 -6.50
CA VAL A 440 23.16 -22.63 -5.66
C VAL A 440 24.55 -22.00 -5.76
N THR A 441 25.18 -21.79 -4.61
CA THR A 441 26.58 -21.32 -4.55
C THR A 441 27.56 -22.50 -4.56
N PRO A 442 28.85 -22.29 -4.93
CA PRO A 442 29.87 -23.31 -4.78
C PRO A 442 29.98 -23.89 -3.36
N SER A 443 29.79 -23.06 -2.33
CA SER A 443 29.79 -23.50 -0.92
C SER A 443 28.57 -24.33 -0.57
N ASP A 444 27.39 -24.01 -1.10
CA ASP A 444 26.18 -24.82 -0.90
C ASP A 444 26.37 -26.22 -1.52
N LEU A 445 26.91 -26.26 -2.73
CA LEU A 445 27.20 -27.52 -3.42
C LEU A 445 28.27 -28.32 -2.69
N ASP A 446 29.37 -27.70 -2.22
CA ASP A 446 30.43 -28.34 -1.45
C ASP A 446 29.90 -29.06 -0.22
N ASN A 447 28.95 -28.44 0.50
CA ASN A 447 28.33 -29.05 1.67
C ASN A 447 27.50 -30.28 1.29
N VAL A 448 26.72 -30.24 0.19
CA VAL A 448 25.90 -31.36 -0.29
C VAL A 448 26.81 -32.51 -0.79
N VAL A 449 27.82 -32.17 -1.59
CA VAL A 449 28.80 -33.12 -2.10
C VAL A 449 29.57 -33.80 -0.97
N GLY A 450 30.00 -33.00 0.03
CA GLY A 450 30.67 -33.55 1.23
C GLY A 450 29.83 -34.59 1.95
N LEU A 451 28.55 -34.31 2.19
CA LEU A 451 27.64 -35.30 2.79
C LEU A 451 27.45 -36.54 1.92
N TYR A 452 27.40 -36.39 0.58
CA TYR A 452 27.31 -37.53 -0.34
C TYR A 452 28.56 -38.40 -0.31
N ARG A 453 29.76 -37.77 -0.19
CA ARG A 453 31.01 -38.50 0.00
C ARG A 453 30.98 -39.32 1.31
N ASP A 454 30.48 -38.72 2.40
CA ASP A 454 30.35 -39.37 3.70
C ASP A 454 29.37 -40.58 3.63
N PHE A 455 28.32 -40.48 2.80
CA PHE A 455 27.37 -41.61 2.56
C PHE A 455 27.89 -42.64 1.55
N GLY A 456 29.03 -42.42 0.89
CA GLY A 456 29.53 -43.28 -0.17
C GLY A 456 28.85 -43.10 -1.54
N GLU A 457 27.98 -42.08 -1.69
CA GLU A 457 27.22 -41.75 -2.91
C GLU A 457 28.09 -40.94 -3.92
N ASN A 458 29.30 -41.49 -4.20
CA ASN A 458 30.30 -40.78 -5.02
C ASN A 458 29.82 -40.47 -6.44
N ALA A 459 29.03 -41.38 -7.04
CA ALA A 459 28.51 -41.20 -8.40
C ALA A 459 27.54 -39.98 -8.47
N LYS A 460 26.62 -39.87 -7.52
CA LYS A 460 25.70 -38.74 -7.44
C LYS A 460 26.40 -37.42 -7.13
N ALA A 461 27.45 -37.46 -6.28
CA ALA A 461 28.27 -36.28 -5.99
C ALA A 461 28.94 -35.74 -7.27
N SER A 462 29.60 -36.64 -8.03
CA SER A 462 30.27 -36.26 -9.31
C SER A 462 29.25 -35.79 -10.36
N GLU A 463 28.06 -36.39 -10.42
CA GLU A 463 26.99 -35.98 -11.31
C GLU A 463 26.52 -34.53 -11.00
N LEU A 464 26.29 -34.21 -9.72
CA LEU A 464 25.90 -32.84 -9.32
C LEU A 464 26.99 -31.83 -9.63
N ILE A 465 28.27 -32.18 -9.42
CA ILE A 465 29.42 -31.32 -9.77
C ILE A 465 29.41 -31.05 -11.27
N GLU A 466 29.27 -32.07 -12.12
CA GLU A 466 29.23 -31.88 -13.57
C GLU A 466 28.05 -31.02 -14.02
N GLN A 467 26.84 -31.25 -13.48
CA GLN A 467 25.68 -30.45 -13.79
C GLN A 467 25.88 -28.99 -13.39
N PHE A 468 26.44 -28.71 -12.21
CA PHE A 468 26.68 -27.38 -11.70
C PHE A 468 27.70 -26.61 -12.55
N ILE A 469 28.83 -27.23 -12.89
CA ILE A 469 29.87 -26.61 -13.73
C ILE A 469 29.35 -26.34 -15.13
N ASN A 470 28.61 -27.29 -15.73
CA ASN A 470 28.02 -27.14 -17.06
C ASN A 470 26.94 -26.06 -17.10
N TYR A 471 26.19 -25.88 -16.00
CA TYR A 471 25.19 -24.83 -15.88
C TYR A 471 25.86 -23.44 -15.87
N GLY A 472 26.98 -23.30 -15.19
CA GLY A 472 27.79 -22.07 -15.18
C GLY A 472 27.02 -20.85 -14.69
N ASN A 473 26.34 -20.99 -13.53
CA ASN A 473 25.52 -19.93 -12.96
C ASN A 473 26.32 -18.69 -12.54
N ASP A 474 25.63 -17.59 -12.23
CA ASP A 474 26.28 -16.34 -11.89
C ASP A 474 27.04 -16.43 -10.56
N ALA A 475 26.55 -17.24 -9.58
CA ALA A 475 27.24 -17.46 -8.32
C ALA A 475 28.59 -18.16 -8.50
N LEU A 476 28.71 -19.10 -9.46
CA LEU A 476 29.98 -19.74 -9.82
C LEU A 476 30.93 -18.73 -10.47
N LYS A 477 30.42 -17.89 -11.39
CA LYS A 477 31.20 -16.83 -12.04
C LYS A 477 31.72 -15.82 -11.01
N GLU A 478 30.85 -15.35 -10.11
CA GLU A 478 31.23 -14.44 -9.02
C GLU A 478 32.24 -15.09 -8.08
N TYR A 479 32.07 -16.38 -7.73
CA TYR A 479 33.01 -17.10 -6.88
C TYR A 479 34.41 -17.13 -7.50
N VAL A 480 34.51 -17.46 -8.78
CA VAL A 480 35.79 -17.50 -9.51
C VAL A 480 36.43 -16.12 -9.60
N GLN A 481 35.65 -15.04 -9.66
CA GLN A 481 36.09 -13.66 -9.82
C GLN A 481 36.35 -12.92 -8.51
N SER A 482 36.05 -13.50 -7.35
CA SER A 482 36.02 -12.78 -6.07
C SER A 482 36.97 -13.33 -5.00
N ILE A 483 37.18 -12.52 -3.96
CA ILE A 483 37.82 -12.89 -2.68
C ILE A 483 37.14 -14.09 -1.98
N TYR A 484 35.93 -14.44 -2.31
CA TYR A 484 35.17 -15.54 -1.68
C TYR A 484 35.89 -16.90 -1.79
N VAL A 485 36.74 -17.10 -2.78
CA VAL A 485 37.61 -18.29 -2.88
C VAL A 485 38.46 -18.48 -1.63
N ASN A 486 38.91 -17.39 -1.01
CA ASN A 486 39.75 -17.44 0.20
C ASN A 486 38.95 -17.41 1.52
N VAL A 487 37.72 -16.90 1.50
CA VAL A 487 36.86 -16.75 2.70
C VAL A 487 36.04 -18.01 2.94
N HIS A 488 35.58 -18.65 1.86
CA HIS A 488 34.77 -19.88 1.90
C HIS A 488 35.36 -20.91 0.92
N PRO A 489 36.52 -21.50 1.24
CA PRO A 489 37.17 -22.43 0.33
C PRO A 489 36.31 -23.70 0.17
N VAL A 490 36.16 -24.13 -1.08
CA VAL A 490 35.59 -25.43 -1.44
C VAL A 490 36.58 -26.52 -0.97
N ARG A 491 36.07 -27.55 -0.29
CA ARG A 491 36.85 -28.61 0.34
C ARG A 491 36.92 -29.89 -0.51
N ASP A 492 35.85 -30.17 -1.27
CA ASP A 492 35.83 -31.34 -2.17
C ASP A 492 36.82 -31.15 -3.30
N ALA A 493 37.76 -32.12 -3.45
CA ALA A 493 38.87 -32.04 -4.38
C ALA A 493 38.43 -32.08 -5.86
N GLU A 494 37.38 -32.83 -6.19
CA GLU A 494 36.81 -32.90 -7.55
C GLU A 494 36.14 -31.56 -7.91
N LEU A 495 35.29 -31.02 -7.03
CA LEU A 495 34.63 -29.74 -7.24
C LEU A 495 35.66 -28.63 -7.40
N LEU A 496 36.67 -28.57 -6.54
CA LEU A 496 37.75 -27.59 -6.62
C LEU A 496 38.49 -27.68 -7.97
N SER A 497 38.85 -28.92 -8.41
CA SER A 497 39.54 -29.14 -9.69
C SER A 497 38.68 -28.65 -10.88
N LYS A 498 37.34 -28.95 -10.85
CA LYS A 498 36.44 -28.54 -11.90
C LYS A 498 36.23 -27.02 -11.92
N ILE A 499 36.15 -26.36 -10.76
CA ILE A 499 36.08 -24.89 -10.66
C ILE A 499 37.36 -24.25 -11.21
N GLN A 500 38.54 -24.81 -10.93
CA GLN A 500 39.80 -24.32 -11.49
C GLN A 500 39.82 -24.49 -13.01
N ALA A 501 39.41 -25.63 -13.53
CA ALA A 501 39.30 -25.84 -14.98
C ALA A 501 38.29 -24.84 -15.62
N TYR A 502 37.14 -24.63 -15.02
CA TYR A 502 36.14 -23.64 -15.44
C TYR A 502 36.70 -22.22 -15.43
N SER A 503 37.48 -21.84 -14.41
CA SER A 503 38.19 -20.55 -14.32
C SER A 503 39.14 -20.31 -15.49
N ASN A 504 39.82 -21.38 -15.95
CA ASN A 504 40.74 -21.29 -17.09
C ASN A 504 40.03 -21.19 -18.45
N ILE A 505 38.76 -21.70 -18.55
CA ILE A 505 37.94 -21.64 -19.76
C ILE A 505 37.22 -20.31 -19.87
N ILE A 506 36.74 -19.77 -18.75
CA ILE A 506 36.23 -18.39 -18.71
C ILE A 506 37.48 -17.50 -18.78
N ASN A 507 37.95 -17.27 -20.02
CA ASN A 507 38.82 -16.13 -20.26
C ASN A 507 38.09 -14.91 -19.71
N ILE A 508 38.60 -14.40 -18.58
CA ILE A 508 38.29 -13.04 -18.15
C ILE A 508 39.09 -12.19 -19.15
N ASP A 509 38.56 -12.07 -20.36
CA ASP A 509 38.91 -11.02 -21.32
C ASP A 509 38.34 -9.70 -20.77
N GLY A 510 38.77 -9.35 -19.57
CA GLY A 510 38.57 -8.03 -19.02
C GLY A 510 39.79 -7.22 -19.40
N SER A 511 39.63 -6.13 -20.14
CA SER A 511 40.68 -5.12 -20.27
C SER A 511 41.08 -4.65 -18.86
N ILE A 512 42.30 -4.15 -18.70
CA ILE A 512 42.74 -3.55 -17.42
C ILE A 512 41.74 -2.48 -16.91
N TYR A 513 40.99 -1.85 -17.84
CA TYR A 513 39.89 -0.94 -17.53
C TYR A 513 38.75 -1.63 -16.77
N ASP A 514 38.25 -2.76 -17.25
CA ASP A 514 37.15 -3.48 -16.64
C ASP A 514 37.50 -3.97 -15.24
N VAL A 515 38.72 -4.49 -15.09
CA VAL A 515 39.28 -4.92 -13.79
C VAL A 515 39.36 -3.74 -12.82
N LEU A 516 40.00 -2.63 -13.20
CA LEU A 516 40.16 -1.46 -12.34
C LEU A 516 38.82 -0.78 -12.01
N LYS A 517 37.89 -0.69 -12.98
CA LYS A 517 36.54 -0.17 -12.78
C LYS A 517 35.74 -1.00 -11.75
N LYS A 518 35.83 -2.32 -11.85
CA LYS A 518 35.22 -3.23 -10.87
C LYS A 518 35.81 -3.04 -9.48
N LEU A 519 37.13 -2.93 -9.38
CA LEU A 519 37.87 -2.77 -8.12
C LEU A 519 37.71 -1.38 -7.49
N SER A 520 37.36 -0.35 -8.25
CA SER A 520 37.16 1.01 -7.73
C SER A 520 36.00 1.13 -6.73
N GLY A 521 35.06 0.19 -6.75
CA GLY A 521 33.94 0.11 -5.81
C GLY A 521 34.08 -0.96 -4.73
N GLN A 522 35.19 -1.68 -4.64
CA GLN A 522 35.37 -2.84 -3.75
C GLN A 522 36.60 -2.70 -2.85
N ASN A 523 36.53 -3.35 -1.66
CA ASN A 523 37.65 -3.38 -0.69
C ASN A 523 38.55 -4.61 -0.82
N GLY A 524 38.51 -5.33 -1.95
CA GLY A 524 39.33 -6.51 -2.13
C GLY A 524 39.45 -6.95 -3.60
N TRP A 525 40.43 -7.80 -3.88
CA TRP A 525 40.73 -8.35 -5.20
C TRP A 525 41.16 -9.81 -5.11
N SER A 526 41.16 -10.53 -6.23
CA SER A 526 41.65 -11.90 -6.35
C SER A 526 43.03 -11.94 -7.01
N ASP A 527 43.76 -13.05 -6.86
CA ASP A 527 45.06 -13.29 -7.52
C ASP A 527 44.97 -13.11 -9.04
N ARG A 528 43.83 -13.45 -9.63
CA ARG A 528 43.59 -13.28 -11.08
C ARG A 528 43.49 -11.80 -11.48
N HIS A 529 42.93 -10.94 -10.67
CA HIS A 529 42.94 -9.49 -10.91
C HIS A 529 44.39 -8.98 -10.91
N GLU A 530 45.23 -9.45 -9.97
CA GLU A 530 46.65 -9.11 -9.95
C GLU A 530 47.37 -9.65 -11.20
N GLU A 531 47.05 -10.86 -11.69
CA GLU A 531 47.66 -11.42 -12.90
C GLU A 531 47.36 -10.57 -14.14
N ILE A 532 46.11 -10.17 -14.34
CA ILE A 532 45.69 -9.32 -15.48
C ILE A 532 46.39 -7.97 -15.39
N LEU A 533 46.35 -7.35 -14.21
CA LEU A 533 46.97 -6.04 -14.00
C LEU A 533 48.51 -6.09 -14.11
N ASP A 534 49.15 -7.16 -13.63
CA ASP A 534 50.59 -7.34 -13.75
C ASP A 534 51.04 -7.74 -15.16
N ALA A 535 50.21 -8.42 -15.94
CA ALA A 535 50.48 -8.74 -17.33
C ALA A 535 50.48 -7.49 -18.24
N ALA A 536 49.75 -6.45 -17.86
CA ALA A 536 49.70 -5.20 -18.61
C ALA A 536 51.03 -4.45 -18.61
N SER A 537 51.36 -3.85 -19.73
CA SER A 537 52.54 -3.01 -19.91
C SER A 537 52.34 -1.58 -19.37
N VAL A 538 53.40 -0.83 -19.20
CA VAL A 538 53.33 0.61 -18.88
C VAL A 538 52.55 1.37 -19.98
N ASP A 539 52.66 0.93 -21.25
CA ASP A 539 51.95 1.55 -22.35
C ASP A 539 50.43 1.31 -22.26
N ASP A 540 50.01 0.13 -21.83
CA ASP A 540 48.57 -0.17 -21.61
C ASP A 540 47.96 0.73 -20.52
N TYR A 541 48.68 0.95 -19.40
CA TYR A 541 48.28 1.90 -18.37
C TYR A 541 48.30 3.35 -18.89
N TYR A 542 49.28 3.72 -19.69
CA TYR A 542 49.37 5.03 -20.29
C TYR A 542 48.17 5.30 -21.21
N GLN A 543 47.86 4.38 -22.14
CA GLN A 543 46.71 4.49 -23.03
C GLN A 543 45.37 4.53 -22.26
N LEU A 544 45.23 3.69 -21.24
CA LEU A 544 44.07 3.68 -20.36
C LEU A 544 43.88 5.05 -19.70
N PHE A 545 44.90 5.57 -19.03
CA PHE A 545 44.77 6.83 -18.27
C PHE A 545 44.54 8.05 -19.17
N LYS A 546 45.00 8.02 -20.41
CA LYS A 546 44.71 9.07 -21.42
C LYS A 546 43.27 9.07 -21.90
N ASN A 547 42.60 7.90 -21.94
CA ASN A 547 41.28 7.71 -22.56
C ASN A 547 40.14 7.68 -21.54
N VAL A 548 40.39 7.44 -20.26
CA VAL A 548 39.40 7.19 -19.20
C VAL A 548 38.85 8.46 -18.52
N ILE A 549 39.31 9.65 -18.90
CA ILE A 549 39.04 10.93 -18.19
C ILE A 549 37.57 11.31 -18.10
N LEU A 550 36.68 10.74 -18.90
CA LEU A 550 35.25 11.14 -18.94
C LEU A 550 34.31 10.31 -18.03
N ASP A 551 34.74 9.18 -17.47
CA ASP A 551 33.89 8.20 -16.76
C ASP A 551 34.46 7.76 -15.40
N GLY A 552 34.80 8.68 -14.53
CA GLY A 552 35.35 8.33 -13.20
C GLY A 552 36.83 7.96 -13.21
N GLY A 553 37.61 8.52 -14.12
CA GLY A 553 39.02 8.24 -14.32
C GLY A 553 39.90 8.40 -13.07
N ASP A 554 39.59 9.35 -12.19
CA ASP A 554 40.28 9.56 -10.92
C ASP A 554 40.22 8.34 -10.01
N SER A 555 39.09 7.66 -9.96
CA SER A 555 38.86 6.45 -9.15
C SER A 555 39.64 5.25 -9.72
N ILE A 556 39.72 5.11 -11.03
CA ILE A 556 40.45 4.04 -11.73
C ILE A 556 41.98 4.21 -11.54
N ILE A 557 42.49 5.43 -11.70
CA ILE A 557 43.89 5.76 -11.46
C ILE A 557 44.29 5.51 -10.00
N ALA A 558 43.47 6.00 -9.05
CA ALA A 558 43.68 5.79 -7.62
C ALA A 558 43.68 4.30 -7.27
N THR A 559 42.78 3.51 -7.88
CA THR A 559 42.72 2.06 -7.68
C THR A 559 43.98 1.35 -8.18
N ALA A 560 44.52 1.71 -9.35
CA ALA A 560 45.77 1.14 -9.86
C ALA A 560 46.97 1.49 -8.97
N LEU A 561 47.06 2.73 -8.51
CA LEU A 561 48.14 3.19 -7.61
C LEU A 561 48.06 2.56 -6.21
N LYS A 562 46.85 2.22 -5.73
CA LYS A 562 46.63 1.59 -4.43
C LYS A 562 47.41 0.30 -4.25
N PHE A 563 47.63 -0.47 -5.34
CA PHE A 563 48.42 -1.70 -5.30
C PHE A 563 49.87 -1.47 -4.86
N GLY A 564 50.47 -0.33 -5.18
CA GLY A 564 51.86 0.02 -4.76
C GLY A 564 51.97 0.63 -3.36
N ASN A 565 50.83 0.82 -2.65
CA ASN A 565 50.80 1.51 -1.35
C ASN A 565 50.63 0.56 -0.15
N TYR A 566 50.55 -0.76 -0.36
CA TYR A 566 50.43 -1.73 0.73
C TYR A 566 51.81 -2.07 1.29
N SER A 567 52.00 -1.87 2.60
CA SER A 567 53.27 -2.16 3.29
C SER A 567 53.69 -3.63 3.24
N ASN A 568 52.73 -4.55 3.09
CA ASN A 568 52.92 -5.99 2.95
C ASN A 568 52.49 -6.50 1.56
N GLY A 569 52.53 -5.65 0.55
CA GLY A 569 52.15 -6.00 -0.81
C GLY A 569 53.05 -7.08 -1.42
N SER A 570 52.45 -7.99 -2.22
CA SER A 570 53.20 -8.97 -2.99
C SER A 570 54.14 -8.26 -4.03
N ASP A 571 55.17 -8.95 -4.51
CA ASP A 571 56.02 -8.44 -5.59
C ASP A 571 55.19 -8.07 -6.83
N ARG A 572 54.08 -8.81 -7.09
CA ARG A 572 53.15 -8.55 -8.18
C ARG A 572 52.41 -7.22 -7.96
N MET A 573 51.89 -6.98 -6.76
CA MET A 573 51.25 -5.73 -6.39
C MET A 573 52.18 -4.53 -6.54
N ASN A 574 53.41 -4.66 -6.09
CA ASN A 574 54.42 -3.62 -6.22
C ASN A 574 54.70 -3.29 -7.70
N ARG A 575 54.78 -4.32 -8.58
CA ARG A 575 54.94 -4.12 -10.02
C ARG A 575 53.78 -3.40 -10.65
N ILE A 576 52.48 -3.76 -10.28
CA ILE A 576 51.28 -3.10 -10.76
C ILE A 576 51.30 -1.61 -10.40
N GLY A 577 51.52 -1.29 -9.14
CA GLY A 577 51.59 0.09 -8.67
C GLY A 577 52.72 0.89 -9.32
N LYS A 578 53.88 0.25 -9.55
CA LYS A 578 55.02 0.86 -10.26
C LYS A 578 54.67 1.18 -11.71
N LYS A 579 54.09 0.23 -12.47
CA LYS A 579 53.69 0.43 -13.87
C LYS A 579 52.64 1.56 -14.01
N ALA A 580 51.67 1.61 -13.11
CA ALA A 580 50.68 2.68 -13.06
C ALA A 580 51.33 4.05 -12.79
N ARG A 581 52.32 4.12 -11.88
CA ARG A 581 53.05 5.33 -11.56
C ARG A 581 53.92 5.78 -12.73
N ASP A 582 54.65 4.85 -13.37
CA ASP A 582 55.51 5.13 -14.52
C ASP A 582 54.69 5.66 -15.71
N ALA A 583 53.48 5.14 -15.92
CA ALA A 583 52.54 5.65 -16.93
C ALA A 583 52.09 7.10 -16.64
N LEU A 584 51.82 7.45 -15.39
CA LEU A 584 51.48 8.82 -15.00
C LEU A 584 52.65 9.78 -15.15
N ILE A 585 53.89 9.36 -14.80
CA ILE A 585 55.10 10.15 -15.01
C ILE A 585 55.25 10.46 -16.50
N ARG A 586 55.11 9.44 -17.36
CA ARG A 586 55.19 9.61 -18.83
C ARG A 586 54.14 10.60 -19.34
N ILE A 587 52.90 10.57 -18.83
CA ILE A 587 51.84 11.55 -19.17
C ILE A 587 52.26 12.95 -18.71
N GLY A 588 52.86 13.07 -17.52
CA GLY A 588 53.33 14.36 -16.99
C GLY A 588 54.45 14.98 -17.82
N ASP A 589 55.34 14.16 -18.41
CA ASP A 589 56.47 14.62 -19.23
C ASP A 589 56.08 15.13 -20.62
N GLU A 590 54.82 14.87 -21.07
CA GLU A 590 54.35 15.34 -22.38
C GLU A 590 54.14 16.86 -22.45
N SER A 591 53.74 17.50 -21.37
CA SER A 591 53.45 18.92 -21.34
C SER A 591 53.37 19.51 -19.92
N ALA A 592 53.60 20.82 -19.80
CA ALA A 592 53.51 21.52 -18.53
C ALA A 592 52.11 21.38 -17.88
N ILE A 593 51.04 21.35 -18.68
CA ILE A 593 49.67 21.15 -18.14
C ILE A 593 49.46 19.74 -17.61
N ASN A 594 49.96 18.72 -18.29
CA ASN A 594 49.86 17.34 -17.85
C ASN A 594 50.71 17.10 -16.60
N LYS A 595 51.88 17.75 -16.48
CA LYS A 595 52.68 17.72 -15.26
C LYS A 595 51.92 18.24 -14.04
N ILE A 596 51.10 19.28 -14.20
CA ILE A 596 50.24 19.80 -13.12
C ILE A 596 49.09 18.80 -12.82
N ARG A 597 48.48 18.23 -13.85
CA ARG A 597 47.37 17.29 -13.72
C ARG A 597 47.74 16.01 -12.98
N VAL A 598 48.88 15.41 -13.28
CA VAL A 598 49.30 14.16 -12.65
C VAL A 598 49.83 14.35 -11.21
N ARG A 599 50.21 15.58 -10.83
CA ARG A 599 50.73 15.88 -9.49
C ARG A 599 49.79 15.48 -8.35
N ARG A 600 48.49 15.45 -8.59
CA ARG A 600 47.50 15.04 -7.58
C ARG A 600 47.49 13.53 -7.31
N PHE A 601 48.15 12.73 -8.16
CA PHE A 601 48.21 11.28 -8.03
C PHE A 601 49.62 10.78 -7.61
N LEU A 602 50.64 11.55 -7.86
CA LEU A 602 52.05 11.22 -7.59
C LEU A 602 52.52 11.85 -6.28
#